data_fb815af4ac4d45ec12ed597400e0a06a
#
_entry.id   fb815af4ac4d45ec12ed597400e0a06a
#
_cell.length_a   1.000
_cell.length_b   1.000
_cell.length_c   1.000
_cell.angle_alpha   90.00
_cell.angle_beta   90.00
_cell.angle_gamma   90.00
#
_symmetry.space_group_name_H-M   'P 1'
#
loop_
_entity.id
_entity.type
_entity.pdbx_description
1 polymer ?
#
loop_
_entity_poly.entity_id
_entity_poly.type
_entity_poly.pdbx_seq_one_letter_code
_entity_poly.pdbx_strand_id
1 'polypeptide(L)'
;PEVLAGTMSGNEVLFPGGSDQLVAAVYRGNRRSDHFNSVVLEAVRSLVARTDHPLRLVEVGAGTGGTTDRLLGGLADGAALVERYDVTDISPTLMRGAALRYRDHAIDVTAGVLDIERPPAEQGYAPGSYDVVVATNVLHATRHVVTTLTHAAELLRPGGILLVNEVTRARDFVTLVFGLADGWWLAADGELRIPHSSLLNPDAWRAAAVDAGFARIELIGAPGEVEITDQMVLVAERGPWVALDPEHPTGSPGGGNPSRGDASRPDPLPDEPAPSSAPDGAAVPPAPVPAPADSPAAAQDLVDELEEVYAAVLGLRGEKID
;
A
#
# COMPACT_ATOMS: atom_id res chain seq x y z
N PRO A 1 -6.99 -29.23 -12.96
CA PRO A 1 -6.95 -30.45 -12.14
C PRO A 1 -5.68 -30.52 -11.28
N GLU A 2 -4.50 -30.26 -11.83
CA GLU A 2 -3.19 -30.40 -11.15
C GLU A 2 -3.02 -29.40 -9.99
N VAL A 3 -3.49 -28.16 -10.15
CA VAL A 3 -3.50 -27.17 -9.06
C VAL A 3 -4.43 -27.62 -7.94
N LEU A 4 -5.64 -28.06 -8.26
CA LEU A 4 -6.60 -28.57 -7.28
C LEU A 4 -6.14 -29.87 -6.59
N ALA A 5 -5.29 -30.64 -7.26
CA ALA A 5 -4.65 -31.83 -6.70
C ALA A 5 -3.38 -31.51 -5.88
N GLY A 6 -2.92 -30.23 -5.85
CA GLY A 6 -1.70 -29.81 -5.17
C GLY A 6 -0.41 -30.30 -5.84
N THR A 7 -0.47 -30.73 -7.10
CA THR A 7 0.71 -31.22 -7.86
C THR A 7 1.35 -30.12 -8.72
N MET A 8 0.72 -28.96 -8.82
CA MET A 8 1.22 -27.78 -9.52
C MET A 8 0.84 -26.53 -8.71
N SER A 9 1.73 -25.54 -8.61
CA SER A 9 1.42 -24.24 -8.00
C SER A 9 0.44 -23.45 -8.89
N GLY A 10 -0.53 -22.77 -8.27
CA GLY A 10 -1.41 -21.84 -8.97
C GLY A 10 -0.64 -20.70 -9.62
N ASN A 11 0.43 -20.24 -8.98
CA ASN A 11 1.30 -19.21 -9.55
C ASN A 11 2.01 -19.66 -10.83
N GLU A 12 2.36 -20.94 -10.95
CA GLU A 12 2.98 -21.50 -12.17
C GLU A 12 2.00 -21.49 -13.36
N VAL A 13 0.68 -21.63 -13.09
CA VAL A 13 -0.37 -21.54 -14.10
C VAL A 13 -0.64 -20.09 -14.50
N LEU A 14 -0.70 -19.19 -13.52
CA LEU A 14 -0.99 -17.77 -13.76
C LEU A 14 0.21 -17.03 -14.38
N PHE A 15 1.43 -17.43 -14.02
CA PHE A 15 2.69 -16.81 -14.43
C PHE A 15 3.65 -17.83 -15.04
N PRO A 16 3.31 -18.50 -16.14
CA PRO A 16 4.12 -19.58 -16.71
C PRO A 16 5.53 -19.08 -17.08
N GLY A 17 6.54 -19.73 -16.51
CA GLY A 17 7.94 -19.30 -16.67
C GLY A 17 8.24 -17.91 -16.12
N GLY A 18 7.39 -17.37 -15.21
CA GLY A 18 7.49 -16.01 -14.68
C GLY A 18 6.94 -14.93 -15.62
N SER A 19 6.28 -15.31 -16.72
CA SER A 19 5.64 -14.37 -17.64
C SER A 19 4.29 -13.89 -17.11
N ASP A 20 4.05 -12.59 -17.20
CA ASP A 20 2.79 -11.92 -16.79
C ASP A 20 1.72 -11.88 -17.89
N GLN A 21 2.01 -12.39 -19.09
CA GLN A 21 1.16 -12.24 -20.30
C GLN A 21 -0.28 -12.70 -20.10
N LEU A 22 -0.51 -13.76 -19.32
CA LEU A 22 -1.87 -14.29 -19.09
C LEU A 22 -2.71 -13.38 -18.19
N VAL A 23 -2.09 -12.74 -17.19
CA VAL A 23 -2.79 -11.94 -16.19
C VAL A 23 -2.72 -10.44 -16.46
N ALA A 24 -1.82 -10.00 -17.33
CA ALA A 24 -1.62 -8.58 -17.62
C ALA A 24 -2.91 -7.86 -18.07
N ALA A 25 -3.77 -8.53 -18.82
CA ALA A 25 -5.05 -7.97 -19.28
C ALA A 25 -6.08 -7.74 -18.15
N VAL A 26 -5.88 -8.34 -16.99
CA VAL A 26 -6.73 -8.10 -15.81
C VAL A 26 -6.39 -6.75 -15.18
N TYR A 27 -5.11 -6.34 -15.24
CA TYR A 27 -4.60 -5.16 -14.55
C TYR A 27 -4.43 -3.93 -15.46
N ARG A 28 -4.46 -4.12 -16.78
CA ARG A 28 -4.33 -3.03 -17.77
C ARG A 28 -5.10 -3.35 -19.06
N GLY A 29 -5.53 -2.29 -19.75
CA GLY A 29 -6.28 -2.41 -21.00
C GLY A 29 -7.72 -2.89 -20.84
N ASN A 30 -8.25 -2.88 -19.60
CA ASN A 30 -9.68 -3.06 -19.35
C ASN A 30 -10.25 -1.81 -18.65
N ARG A 31 -11.51 -1.51 -18.95
CA ARG A 31 -12.16 -0.24 -18.54
C ARG A 31 -12.12 -0.01 -17.03
N ARG A 32 -12.25 -1.05 -16.20
CA ARG A 32 -12.27 -0.91 -14.76
C ARG A 32 -10.87 -0.57 -14.23
N SER A 33 -9.88 -1.40 -14.52
CA SER A 33 -8.51 -1.17 -14.07
C SER A 33 -7.98 0.17 -14.57
N ASP A 34 -8.25 0.51 -15.83
CA ASP A 34 -7.83 1.78 -16.42
C ASP A 34 -8.51 2.97 -15.74
N HIS A 35 -9.79 2.84 -15.35
CA HIS A 35 -10.52 3.86 -14.62
C HIS A 35 -9.90 4.10 -13.23
N PHE A 36 -9.79 3.07 -12.38
CA PHE A 36 -9.26 3.25 -11.02
C PHE A 36 -7.77 3.62 -11.01
N ASN A 37 -6.98 3.14 -11.96
CA ASN A 37 -5.61 3.62 -12.14
C ASN A 37 -5.57 5.10 -12.56
N SER A 38 -6.61 5.60 -13.25
CA SER A 38 -6.74 7.04 -13.56
C SER A 38 -7.08 7.86 -12.33
N VAL A 39 -7.94 7.36 -11.43
CA VAL A 39 -8.22 8.00 -10.14
C VAL A 39 -6.94 8.12 -9.32
N VAL A 40 -6.15 7.05 -9.23
CA VAL A 40 -4.84 7.09 -8.55
C VAL A 40 -3.91 8.13 -9.19
N LEU A 41 -3.84 8.17 -10.53
CA LEU A 41 -3.03 9.18 -11.25
C LEU A 41 -3.47 10.60 -10.92
N GLU A 42 -4.76 10.89 -10.95
CA GLU A 42 -5.25 12.25 -10.66
C GLU A 42 -5.01 12.64 -9.19
N ALA A 43 -5.10 11.68 -8.25
CA ALA A 43 -4.67 11.90 -6.86
C ALA A 43 -3.20 12.34 -6.78
N VAL A 44 -2.30 11.62 -7.47
CA VAL A 44 -0.88 11.99 -7.50
C VAL A 44 -0.66 13.34 -8.18
N ARG A 45 -1.34 13.64 -9.30
CA ARG A 45 -1.26 14.93 -9.99
C ARG A 45 -1.70 16.08 -9.11
N SER A 46 -2.78 15.91 -8.37
CA SER A 46 -3.28 16.90 -7.42
C SER A 46 -2.27 17.18 -6.31
N LEU A 47 -1.62 16.13 -5.78
CA LEU A 47 -0.54 16.29 -4.81
C LEU A 47 0.66 17.04 -5.41
N VAL A 48 1.10 16.66 -6.60
CA VAL A 48 2.16 17.35 -7.35
C VAL A 48 1.85 18.84 -7.52
N ALA A 49 0.61 19.19 -7.85
CA ALA A 49 0.21 20.60 -8.07
C ALA A 49 0.18 21.44 -6.79
N ARG A 50 0.12 20.82 -5.61
CA ARG A 50 -0.03 21.50 -4.30
C ARG A 50 1.26 21.54 -3.49
N THR A 51 2.25 20.74 -3.86
CA THR A 51 3.53 20.71 -3.16
C THR A 51 4.52 21.68 -3.75
N ASP A 52 5.38 22.22 -2.93
CA ASP A 52 6.46 23.17 -3.28
C ASP A 52 7.81 22.46 -3.50
N HIS A 53 7.81 21.12 -3.47
CA HIS A 53 8.98 20.28 -3.67
C HIS A 53 8.64 19.07 -4.55
N PRO A 54 9.61 18.48 -5.25
CA PRO A 54 9.42 17.26 -6.00
C PRO A 54 9.06 16.08 -5.07
N LEU A 55 8.06 15.28 -5.48
CA LEU A 55 7.54 14.17 -4.70
C LEU A 55 8.42 12.92 -4.83
N ARG A 56 8.50 12.15 -3.74
CA ARG A 56 9.05 10.80 -3.71
C ARG A 56 7.92 9.80 -3.55
N LEU A 57 7.79 8.92 -4.54
CA LEU A 57 6.74 7.91 -4.60
C LEU A 57 7.32 6.52 -4.38
N VAL A 58 6.54 5.65 -3.75
CA VAL A 58 6.80 4.20 -3.75
C VAL A 58 5.51 3.45 -4.09
N GLU A 59 5.62 2.48 -4.99
CA GLU A 59 4.55 1.53 -5.30
C GLU A 59 4.85 0.19 -4.67
N VAL A 60 3.91 -0.31 -3.88
CA VAL A 60 3.97 -1.61 -3.21
C VAL A 60 3.19 -2.62 -4.04
N GLY A 61 3.85 -3.72 -4.42
CA GLY A 61 3.23 -4.77 -5.21
C GLY A 61 2.88 -4.36 -6.63
N ALA A 62 3.83 -3.76 -7.35
CA ALA A 62 3.63 -3.27 -8.70
C ALA A 62 3.22 -4.36 -9.72
N GLY A 63 3.54 -5.62 -9.43
CA GLY A 63 3.13 -6.75 -10.25
C GLY A 63 3.55 -6.60 -11.71
N THR A 64 2.56 -6.60 -12.59
CA THR A 64 2.76 -6.47 -14.04
C THR A 64 2.99 -5.03 -14.52
N GLY A 65 2.98 -4.05 -13.60
CA GLY A 65 3.22 -2.63 -13.89
C GLY A 65 2.01 -1.88 -14.48
N GLY A 66 0.79 -2.36 -14.25
CA GLY A 66 -0.41 -1.70 -14.78
C GLY A 66 -0.61 -0.29 -14.24
N THR A 67 -0.49 -0.11 -12.93
CA THR A 67 -0.54 1.19 -12.26
C THR A 67 0.71 2.01 -12.55
N THR A 68 1.89 1.38 -12.49
CA THR A 68 3.18 2.02 -12.82
C THR A 68 3.14 2.68 -14.20
N ASP A 69 2.71 1.94 -15.24
CA ASP A 69 2.60 2.48 -16.61
C ASP A 69 1.66 3.69 -16.68
N ARG A 70 0.53 3.62 -15.97
CA ARG A 70 -0.45 4.70 -15.94
C ARG A 70 0.11 5.96 -15.27
N LEU A 71 0.79 5.79 -14.12
CA LEU A 71 1.41 6.90 -13.42
C LEU A 71 2.55 7.51 -14.22
N LEU A 72 3.48 6.71 -14.71
CA LEU A 72 4.61 7.20 -15.51
C LEU A 72 4.16 7.91 -16.77
N GLY A 73 3.20 7.34 -17.52
CA GLY A 73 2.65 7.97 -18.71
C GLY A 73 1.91 9.27 -18.42
N GLY A 74 1.22 9.35 -17.28
CA GLY A 74 0.44 10.52 -16.91
C GLY A 74 1.26 11.63 -16.24
N LEU A 75 2.42 11.32 -15.67
CA LEU A 75 3.31 12.28 -14.99
C LEU A 75 4.47 12.75 -15.87
N ALA A 76 4.59 12.26 -17.12
CA ALA A 76 5.71 12.55 -17.99
C ALA A 76 5.91 14.06 -18.23
N ASP A 77 4.82 14.83 -18.42
CA ASP A 77 4.87 16.28 -18.63
C ASP A 77 5.30 17.06 -17.36
N GLY A 78 5.14 16.45 -16.18
CA GLY A 78 5.53 16.98 -14.87
C GLY A 78 6.70 16.21 -14.24
N ALA A 79 7.54 15.54 -15.02
CA ALA A 79 8.62 14.67 -14.51
C ALA A 79 9.57 15.38 -13.53
N ALA A 80 9.82 16.70 -13.71
CA ALA A 80 10.65 17.49 -12.79
C ALA A 80 10.02 17.67 -11.39
N LEU A 81 8.73 17.38 -11.24
CA LEU A 81 8.00 17.45 -9.96
C LEU A 81 7.94 16.10 -9.23
N VAL A 82 8.56 15.08 -9.80
CA VAL A 82 8.75 13.77 -9.17
C VAL A 82 10.25 13.53 -9.04
N GLU A 83 10.76 13.56 -7.82
CA GLU A 83 12.18 13.33 -7.54
C GLU A 83 12.56 11.87 -7.83
N ARG A 84 11.71 10.94 -7.36
CA ARG A 84 11.97 9.51 -7.47
C ARG A 84 10.68 8.70 -7.39
N TYR A 85 10.62 7.62 -8.13
CA TYR A 85 9.57 6.62 -8.06
C TYR A 85 10.15 5.23 -7.85
N ASP A 86 10.02 4.70 -6.64
CA ASP A 86 10.44 3.34 -6.30
C ASP A 86 9.30 2.36 -6.60
N VAL A 87 9.50 1.52 -7.58
CA VAL A 87 8.56 0.45 -7.97
C VAL A 87 8.96 -0.83 -7.26
N THR A 88 8.09 -1.39 -6.43
CA THR A 88 8.45 -2.54 -5.59
C THR A 88 7.46 -3.70 -5.71
N ASP A 89 7.98 -4.92 -5.55
CA ASP A 89 7.18 -6.16 -5.49
C ASP A 89 7.96 -7.22 -4.71
N ILE A 90 7.26 -8.22 -4.18
CA ILE A 90 7.89 -9.36 -3.51
C ILE A 90 8.67 -10.25 -4.51
N SER A 91 8.35 -10.18 -5.80
CA SER A 91 8.95 -11.00 -6.87
C SER A 91 10.23 -10.37 -7.44
N PRO A 92 11.42 -10.95 -7.18
CA PRO A 92 12.66 -10.47 -7.79
C PRO A 92 12.65 -10.54 -9.32
N THR A 93 11.87 -11.45 -9.89
CA THR A 93 11.76 -11.61 -11.35
C THR A 93 11.00 -10.47 -11.98
N LEU A 94 9.85 -10.07 -11.41
CA LEU A 94 9.10 -8.92 -11.86
C LEU A 94 9.92 -7.63 -11.73
N MET A 95 10.65 -7.46 -10.62
CA MET A 95 11.47 -6.27 -10.40
C MET A 95 12.66 -6.17 -11.36
N ARG A 96 13.29 -7.28 -11.73
CA ARG A 96 14.30 -7.27 -12.81
C ARG A 96 13.69 -6.82 -14.15
N GLY A 97 12.48 -7.27 -14.46
CA GLY A 97 11.75 -6.84 -15.65
C GLY A 97 11.40 -5.34 -15.62
N ALA A 98 10.91 -4.86 -14.49
CA ALA A 98 10.59 -3.44 -14.28
C ALA A 98 11.84 -2.56 -14.40
N ALA A 99 12.96 -2.95 -13.80
CA ALA A 99 14.24 -2.22 -13.92
C ALA A 99 14.69 -2.04 -15.38
N LEU A 100 14.50 -3.08 -16.20
CA LEU A 100 14.83 -2.98 -17.64
C LEU A 100 13.82 -2.13 -18.41
N ARG A 101 12.53 -2.24 -18.06
CA ARG A 101 11.44 -1.55 -18.74
C ARG A 101 11.47 -0.04 -18.54
N TYR A 102 11.79 0.42 -17.32
CA TYR A 102 11.69 1.82 -16.93
C TYR A 102 13.03 2.57 -16.87
N ARG A 103 14.15 1.92 -17.17
CA ARG A 103 15.52 2.47 -17.02
C ARG A 103 15.79 3.80 -17.75
N ASP A 104 15.10 4.02 -18.87
CA ASP A 104 15.31 5.19 -19.73
C ASP A 104 14.13 6.21 -19.60
N HIS A 105 13.31 6.09 -18.52
CA HIS A 105 12.18 6.99 -18.30
C HIS A 105 12.67 8.37 -17.81
N ALA A 106 11.89 9.42 -18.10
CA ALA A 106 12.24 10.81 -17.70
C ALA A 106 12.20 11.02 -16.18
N ILE A 107 11.32 10.29 -15.47
CA ILE A 107 11.30 10.20 -14.00
C ILE A 107 12.36 9.19 -13.57
N ASP A 108 13.10 9.46 -12.49
CA ASP A 108 14.02 8.51 -11.88
C ASP A 108 13.24 7.34 -11.28
N VAL A 109 13.24 6.21 -11.97
CA VAL A 109 12.53 4.99 -11.57
C VAL A 109 13.52 3.95 -11.07
N THR A 110 13.32 3.50 -9.83
CA THR A 110 14.09 2.41 -9.24
C THR A 110 13.19 1.21 -8.99
N ALA A 111 13.61 0.01 -9.40
CA ALA A 111 12.90 -1.22 -9.12
C ALA A 111 13.58 -2.00 -8.00
N GLY A 112 12.83 -2.38 -6.97
CA GLY A 112 13.37 -3.04 -5.78
C GLY A 112 12.45 -4.12 -5.22
N VAL A 113 13.02 -5.07 -4.49
CA VAL A 113 12.23 -6.10 -3.79
C VAL A 113 11.77 -5.55 -2.45
N LEU A 114 10.47 -5.63 -2.17
CA LEU A 114 9.86 -5.28 -0.90
C LEU A 114 8.77 -6.29 -0.55
N ASP A 115 8.95 -6.97 0.58
CA ASP A 115 7.91 -7.73 1.27
C ASP A 115 7.26 -6.83 2.31
N ILE A 116 6.07 -6.32 2.01
CA ILE A 116 5.37 -5.37 2.89
C ILE A 116 4.84 -6.04 4.17
N GLU A 117 4.81 -7.37 4.26
CA GLU A 117 4.50 -8.07 5.51
C GLU A 117 5.64 -8.00 6.53
N ARG A 118 6.84 -7.55 6.13
CA ARG A 118 8.01 -7.35 6.98
C ARG A 118 8.34 -5.87 7.12
N PRO A 119 8.95 -5.44 8.25
CA PRO A 119 9.34 -4.04 8.43
C PRO A 119 10.18 -3.53 7.23
N PRO A 120 9.76 -2.44 6.57
CA PRO A 120 10.49 -1.89 5.42
C PRO A 120 11.91 -1.46 5.75
N ALA A 121 12.15 -0.97 6.97
CA ALA A 121 13.49 -0.55 7.43
C ALA A 121 14.51 -1.69 7.40
N GLU A 122 14.10 -2.93 7.70
CA GLU A 122 14.95 -4.12 7.64
C GLU A 122 15.32 -4.53 6.21
N GLN A 123 14.62 -3.97 5.23
CA GLN A 123 14.78 -4.26 3.80
C GLN A 123 15.46 -3.09 3.05
N GLY A 124 15.95 -2.08 3.78
CA GLY A 124 16.69 -0.94 3.21
C GLY A 124 15.81 0.24 2.80
N TYR A 125 14.51 0.24 3.12
CA TYR A 125 13.61 1.36 2.89
C TYR A 125 13.54 2.21 4.15
N ALA A 126 14.08 3.42 4.09
CA ALA A 126 14.15 4.30 5.25
C ALA A 126 12.75 4.80 5.66
N PRO A 127 12.40 4.78 6.96
CA PRO A 127 11.13 5.32 7.42
C PRO A 127 10.97 6.82 7.09
N GLY A 128 9.75 7.23 6.76
CA GLY A 128 9.43 8.61 6.47
C GLY A 128 10.07 9.17 5.19
N SER A 129 10.45 8.32 4.25
CA SER A 129 11.17 8.71 3.04
C SER A 129 10.29 9.11 1.87
N TYR A 130 9.00 8.81 1.92
CA TYR A 130 8.09 8.98 0.80
C TYR A 130 6.95 9.94 1.11
N ASP A 131 6.56 10.69 0.10
CA ASP A 131 5.38 11.57 0.10
C ASP A 131 4.12 10.77 -0.19
N VAL A 132 4.24 9.79 -1.08
CA VAL A 132 3.13 8.97 -1.53
C VAL A 132 3.51 7.49 -1.54
N VAL A 133 2.68 6.67 -0.94
CA VAL A 133 2.68 5.20 -1.09
C VAL A 133 1.47 4.82 -1.94
N VAL A 134 1.70 4.05 -2.99
CA VAL A 134 0.64 3.50 -3.86
C VAL A 134 0.61 1.99 -3.72
N ALA A 135 -0.58 1.41 -3.59
CA ALA A 135 -0.77 -0.04 -3.56
C ALA A 135 -2.04 -0.40 -4.33
N THR A 136 -1.92 -1.27 -5.35
CA THR A 136 -3.05 -1.63 -6.21
C THR A 136 -3.26 -3.14 -6.23
N ASN A 137 -4.39 -3.61 -5.67
CA ASN A 137 -4.80 -5.02 -5.61
C ASN A 137 -3.69 -5.93 -5.04
N VAL A 138 -3.09 -5.52 -3.93
CA VAL A 138 -1.98 -6.23 -3.30
C VAL A 138 -2.16 -6.43 -1.79
N LEU A 139 -2.64 -5.41 -1.06
CA LEU A 139 -2.67 -5.46 0.40
C LEU A 139 -3.70 -6.48 0.93
N HIS A 140 -4.76 -6.76 0.17
CA HIS A 140 -5.70 -7.83 0.49
C HIS A 140 -5.06 -9.23 0.50
N ALA A 141 -3.95 -9.42 -0.20
CA ALA A 141 -3.26 -10.71 -0.28
C ALA A 141 -2.23 -10.93 0.85
N THR A 142 -2.20 -10.05 1.86
CA THR A 142 -1.31 -10.17 3.02
C THR A 142 -1.99 -10.87 4.19
N ARG A 143 -1.20 -11.40 5.13
CA ARG A 143 -1.71 -12.16 6.30
C ARG A 143 -2.47 -11.29 7.28
N HIS A 144 -1.96 -10.09 7.56
CA HIS A 144 -2.50 -9.15 8.53
C HIS A 144 -2.53 -7.75 7.93
N VAL A 145 -3.71 -7.31 7.49
CA VAL A 145 -3.87 -6.04 6.77
C VAL A 145 -3.48 -4.83 7.62
N VAL A 146 -3.79 -4.83 8.91
CA VAL A 146 -3.42 -3.71 9.82
C VAL A 146 -1.90 -3.59 9.92
N THR A 147 -1.18 -4.69 10.08
CA THR A 147 0.30 -4.69 10.10
C THR A 147 0.86 -4.17 8.78
N THR A 148 0.30 -4.62 7.66
CA THR A 148 0.73 -4.19 6.33
C THR A 148 0.49 -2.69 6.11
N LEU A 149 -0.65 -2.16 6.55
CA LEU A 149 -0.96 -0.73 6.52
C LEU A 149 -0.04 0.07 7.44
N THR A 150 0.33 -0.48 8.61
CA THR A 150 1.31 0.13 9.51
C THR A 150 2.68 0.24 8.83
N HIS A 151 3.15 -0.80 8.15
CA HIS A 151 4.40 -0.75 7.39
C HIS A 151 4.32 0.26 6.22
N ALA A 152 3.17 0.38 5.56
CA ALA A 152 2.95 1.41 4.55
C ALA A 152 3.01 2.83 5.17
N ALA A 153 2.45 3.00 6.38
CA ALA A 153 2.55 4.26 7.10
C ALA A 153 4.00 4.58 7.53
N GLU A 154 4.81 3.57 7.88
CA GLU A 154 6.23 3.77 8.20
C GLU A 154 7.03 4.34 7.03
N LEU A 155 6.72 3.95 5.80
CA LEU A 155 7.36 4.48 4.59
C LEU A 155 7.07 5.97 4.38
N LEU A 156 5.87 6.43 4.75
CA LEU A 156 5.40 7.78 4.54
C LEU A 156 6.05 8.77 5.52
N ARG A 157 6.36 9.98 5.08
CA ARG A 157 6.62 11.11 5.95
C ARG A 157 5.34 11.55 6.68
N PRO A 158 5.41 12.30 7.79
CA PRO A 158 4.23 12.92 8.39
C PRO A 158 3.48 13.78 7.36
N GLY A 159 2.16 13.62 7.26
CA GLY A 159 1.33 14.24 6.22
C GLY A 159 1.46 13.63 4.83
N GLY A 160 2.24 12.57 4.68
CA GLY A 160 2.30 11.77 3.43
C GLY A 160 1.01 10.98 3.20
N ILE A 161 0.75 10.62 1.95
CA ILE A 161 -0.52 10.03 1.52
C ILE A 161 -0.33 8.58 1.07
N LEU A 162 -1.18 7.70 1.59
CA LEU A 162 -1.37 6.35 1.11
C LEU A 162 -2.55 6.31 0.14
N LEU A 163 -2.34 5.76 -1.04
CA LEU A 163 -3.34 5.49 -2.06
C LEU A 163 -3.49 3.97 -2.24
N VAL A 164 -4.61 3.41 -1.82
CA VAL A 164 -4.90 1.97 -1.95
C VAL A 164 -6.05 1.77 -2.92
N ASN A 165 -5.76 1.17 -4.07
CA ASN A 165 -6.75 0.81 -5.07
C ASN A 165 -7.07 -0.69 -4.96
N GLU A 166 -8.23 -1.05 -4.43
CA GLU A 166 -8.55 -2.43 -4.07
C GLU A 166 -9.95 -2.86 -4.49
N VAL A 167 -10.05 -4.12 -4.89
CA VAL A 167 -11.34 -4.80 -5.07
C VAL A 167 -11.98 -5.04 -3.70
N THR A 168 -13.23 -4.61 -3.55
CA THR A 168 -13.95 -4.60 -2.27
C THR A 168 -15.14 -5.55 -2.20
N ARG A 169 -15.33 -6.36 -3.25
CA ARG A 169 -16.43 -7.31 -3.34
C ARG A 169 -15.96 -8.64 -3.93
N ALA A 170 -16.32 -9.73 -3.27
CA ALA A 170 -16.07 -11.06 -3.80
C ALA A 170 -16.89 -11.29 -5.08
N ARG A 171 -16.23 -11.71 -6.14
CA ARG A 171 -16.82 -12.11 -7.42
C ARG A 171 -16.32 -13.50 -7.77
N ASP A 172 -17.22 -14.35 -8.28
CA ASP A 172 -16.86 -15.72 -8.65
C ASP A 172 -15.67 -15.76 -9.60
N PHE A 173 -15.64 -14.85 -10.60
CA PHE A 173 -14.51 -14.73 -11.53
C PHE A 173 -13.18 -14.46 -10.81
N VAL A 174 -13.16 -13.52 -9.87
CA VAL A 174 -11.95 -13.16 -9.11
C VAL A 174 -11.48 -14.35 -8.28
N THR A 175 -12.42 -15.01 -7.58
CA THR A 175 -12.12 -16.21 -6.78
C THR A 175 -11.67 -17.38 -7.64
N LEU A 176 -12.28 -17.62 -8.80
CA LEU A 176 -11.90 -18.71 -9.70
C LEU A 176 -10.52 -18.53 -10.32
N VAL A 177 -10.12 -17.29 -10.59
CA VAL A 177 -8.80 -16.98 -11.19
C VAL A 177 -7.74 -16.90 -10.11
N PHE A 178 -7.90 -15.97 -9.16
CA PHE A 178 -6.87 -15.66 -8.17
C PHE A 178 -6.91 -16.59 -6.95
N GLY A 179 -8.04 -17.24 -6.67
CA GLY A 179 -8.13 -18.28 -5.64
C GLY A 179 -7.27 -19.52 -5.92
N LEU A 180 -6.67 -19.62 -7.11
CA LEU A 180 -5.63 -20.62 -7.42
C LEU A 180 -4.24 -20.15 -7.02
N ALA A 181 -4.02 -18.84 -6.81
CA ALA A 181 -2.73 -18.30 -6.42
C ALA A 181 -2.39 -18.66 -4.96
N ASP A 182 -1.14 -19.01 -4.70
CA ASP A 182 -0.68 -19.46 -3.38
C ASP A 182 -0.88 -18.39 -2.29
N GLY A 183 -0.86 -17.10 -2.67
CA GLY A 183 -1.06 -15.97 -1.75
C GLY A 183 -2.52 -15.67 -1.39
N TRP A 184 -3.50 -16.18 -2.12
CA TRP A 184 -4.91 -15.78 -1.97
C TRP A 184 -5.53 -16.15 -0.62
N TRP A 185 -5.10 -17.28 -0.03
CA TRP A 185 -5.68 -17.83 1.20
C TRP A 185 -4.79 -17.66 2.42
N LEU A 186 -3.82 -16.74 2.38
CA LEU A 186 -2.87 -16.53 3.47
C LEU A 186 -3.42 -15.69 4.62
N ALA A 187 -4.56 -15.01 4.45
CA ALA A 187 -5.14 -14.12 5.45
C ALA A 187 -5.29 -14.83 6.82
N ALA A 188 -4.75 -14.22 7.87
CA ALA A 188 -4.82 -14.69 9.25
C ALA A 188 -5.70 -13.79 10.14
N ASP A 189 -6.27 -12.72 9.57
CA ASP A 189 -7.18 -11.74 10.16
C ASP A 189 -8.59 -11.89 9.54
N GLY A 190 -9.10 -13.12 9.53
CA GLY A 190 -10.33 -13.49 8.84
C GLY A 190 -11.59 -12.72 9.28
N GLU A 191 -11.59 -12.15 10.48
CA GLU A 191 -12.66 -11.30 11.01
C GLU A 191 -12.82 -9.98 10.24
N LEU A 192 -11.76 -9.50 9.60
CA LEU A 192 -11.78 -8.30 8.75
C LEU A 192 -12.15 -8.61 7.29
N ARG A 193 -12.13 -9.88 6.91
CA ARG A 193 -12.30 -10.29 5.51
C ARG A 193 -13.77 -10.59 5.17
N ILE A 194 -14.08 -10.44 3.91
CA ILE A 194 -15.35 -10.93 3.37
C ILE A 194 -15.34 -12.46 3.53
N PRO A 195 -16.41 -13.08 4.04
CA PRO A 195 -16.47 -14.53 4.21
C PRO A 195 -16.03 -15.30 2.96
N HIS A 196 -15.14 -16.26 3.13
CA HIS A 196 -14.58 -17.09 2.06
C HIS A 196 -13.81 -16.31 0.98
N SER A 197 -13.17 -15.19 1.37
CA SER A 197 -12.36 -14.35 0.47
C SER A 197 -11.17 -13.74 1.20
N SER A 198 -10.13 -13.37 0.48
CA SER A 198 -9.04 -12.54 0.99
C SER A 198 -9.39 -11.04 1.01
N LEU A 199 -10.50 -10.66 0.37
CA LEU A 199 -10.90 -9.27 0.18
C LEU A 199 -11.52 -8.67 1.44
N LEU A 200 -11.43 -7.34 1.56
CA LEU A 200 -12.13 -6.56 2.57
C LEU A 200 -13.21 -5.71 1.90
N ASN A 201 -14.30 -5.47 2.63
CA ASN A 201 -15.29 -4.47 2.23
C ASN A 201 -14.77 -3.04 2.59
N PRO A 202 -15.41 -1.97 2.08
CA PRO A 202 -14.98 -0.59 2.35
C PRO A 202 -14.90 -0.22 3.83
N ASP A 203 -15.85 -0.69 4.65
CA ASP A 203 -15.86 -0.39 6.10
C ASP A 203 -14.69 -1.07 6.82
N ALA A 204 -14.36 -2.31 6.44
CA ALA A 204 -13.21 -3.03 6.98
C ALA A 204 -11.88 -2.37 6.58
N TRP A 205 -11.77 -1.86 5.34
CA TRP A 205 -10.60 -1.07 4.91
C TRP A 205 -10.44 0.21 5.72
N ARG A 206 -11.55 0.95 5.95
CA ARG A 206 -11.53 2.15 6.79
C ARG A 206 -11.11 1.83 8.22
N ALA A 207 -11.69 0.80 8.83
CA ALA A 207 -11.35 0.36 10.18
C ALA A 207 -9.86 -0.04 10.29
N ALA A 208 -9.37 -0.84 9.37
CA ALA A 208 -7.98 -1.27 9.33
C ALA A 208 -7.00 -0.08 9.19
N ALA A 209 -7.36 0.94 8.40
CA ALA A 209 -6.54 2.14 8.25
C ALA A 209 -6.54 3.00 9.53
N VAL A 210 -7.68 3.10 10.24
CA VAL A 210 -7.73 3.74 11.56
C VAL A 210 -6.83 3.01 12.55
N ASP A 211 -6.92 1.68 12.60
CA ASP A 211 -6.11 0.85 13.51
C ASP A 211 -4.61 0.92 13.17
N ALA A 212 -4.26 1.15 11.91
CA ALA A 212 -2.88 1.39 11.46
C ALA A 212 -2.38 2.82 11.73
N GLY A 213 -3.21 3.70 12.33
CA GLY A 213 -2.81 5.04 12.77
C GLY A 213 -2.91 6.13 11.70
N PHE A 214 -3.65 5.93 10.62
CA PHE A 214 -3.94 6.99 9.67
C PHE A 214 -4.94 7.99 10.25
N ALA A 215 -4.68 9.30 10.06
CA ALA A 215 -5.45 10.38 10.68
C ALA A 215 -6.69 10.76 9.89
N ARG A 216 -6.61 10.66 8.57
CA ARG A 216 -7.70 10.93 7.64
C ARG A 216 -7.83 9.79 6.66
N ILE A 217 -9.07 9.38 6.41
CA ILE A 217 -9.34 8.23 5.55
C ILE A 217 -10.59 8.54 4.75
N GLU A 218 -10.42 8.65 3.45
CA GLU A 218 -11.49 8.79 2.49
C GLU A 218 -11.53 7.60 1.55
N LEU A 219 -12.72 7.22 1.15
CA LEU A 219 -12.96 6.11 0.23
C LEU A 219 -13.63 6.67 -1.02
N ILE A 220 -12.94 6.58 -2.13
CA ILE A 220 -13.42 6.99 -3.43
C ILE A 220 -13.85 5.74 -4.18
N GLY A 221 -15.13 5.58 -4.32
CA GLY A 221 -15.76 4.50 -5.06
C GLY A 221 -17.09 4.98 -5.59
N ALA A 222 -17.62 4.40 -6.66
CA ALA A 222 -18.87 4.87 -7.22
C ALA A 222 -20.02 4.76 -6.21
N PRO A 223 -20.62 5.87 -5.76
CA PRO A 223 -21.86 5.82 -4.99
C PRO A 223 -23.03 5.42 -5.89
N GLY A 224 -23.81 4.45 -5.47
CA GLY A 224 -25.15 4.21 -5.97
C GLY A 224 -25.34 3.25 -7.13
N GLU A 225 -24.33 2.87 -7.90
CA GLU A 225 -24.46 1.86 -8.95
C GLU A 225 -23.71 0.58 -8.61
N VAL A 226 -24.45 -0.43 -8.21
CA VAL A 226 -24.00 -1.71 -7.64
C VAL A 226 -23.03 -2.49 -8.55
N GLU A 227 -23.01 -2.24 -9.84
CA GLU A 227 -22.16 -2.96 -10.80
C GLU A 227 -20.77 -2.34 -11.01
N ILE A 228 -20.59 -1.07 -10.65
CA ILE A 228 -19.32 -0.34 -10.82
C ILE A 228 -18.55 -0.28 -9.49
N THR A 229 -19.20 -0.52 -8.36
CA THR A 229 -18.72 -0.29 -7.00
C THR A 229 -18.04 -1.48 -6.33
N ASP A 230 -17.51 -2.43 -7.04
CA ASP A 230 -16.75 -3.56 -6.46
C ASP A 230 -15.24 -3.30 -6.36
N GLN A 231 -14.84 -2.05 -6.53
CA GLN A 231 -13.47 -1.55 -6.37
C GLN A 231 -13.51 -0.13 -5.82
N MET A 232 -12.50 0.29 -5.08
CA MET A 232 -12.39 1.63 -4.52
C MET A 232 -10.94 2.12 -4.53
N VAL A 233 -10.74 3.42 -4.38
CA VAL A 233 -9.46 4.01 -3.97
C VAL A 233 -9.62 4.55 -2.55
N LEU A 234 -8.84 4.00 -1.62
CA LEU A 234 -8.69 4.56 -0.28
C LEU A 234 -7.57 5.60 -0.32
N VAL A 235 -7.87 6.79 0.16
CA VAL A 235 -6.91 7.89 0.38
C VAL A 235 -6.75 8.05 1.88
N ALA A 236 -5.54 7.85 2.40
CA ALA A 236 -5.30 7.94 3.83
C ALA A 236 -4.06 8.81 4.11
N GLU A 237 -4.21 9.79 4.98
CA GLU A 237 -3.13 10.68 5.38
C GLU A 237 -2.43 10.11 6.62
N ARG A 238 -1.09 10.02 6.59
CA ARG A 238 -0.31 9.70 7.76
C ARG A 238 -0.37 10.85 8.76
N GLY A 239 -0.90 10.56 9.95
CA GLY A 239 -0.89 11.48 11.08
C GLY A 239 0.54 11.89 11.52
N PRO A 240 0.66 12.88 12.42
CA PRO A 240 1.95 13.20 13.02
C PRO A 240 2.54 11.95 13.67
N TRP A 241 3.87 11.79 13.54
CA TRP A 241 4.58 10.66 14.13
C TRP A 241 4.33 10.60 15.63
N VAL A 242 3.52 9.67 16.08
CA VAL A 242 3.49 9.23 17.47
C VAL A 242 4.43 8.04 17.52
N ALA A 243 5.59 8.17 18.17
CA ALA A 243 6.44 7.03 18.44
C ALA A 243 5.57 5.99 19.15
N LEU A 244 5.38 4.83 18.55
CA LEU A 244 4.75 3.69 19.21
C LEU A 244 5.65 3.40 20.43
N ASP A 245 5.09 3.56 21.62
CA ASP A 245 5.74 3.16 22.86
C ASP A 245 5.94 1.64 22.78
N PRO A 246 7.18 1.13 22.72
CA PRO A 246 7.43 -0.30 22.60
C PRO A 246 6.91 -1.11 23.80
N GLU A 247 6.52 -0.45 24.90
CA GLU A 247 5.98 -1.08 26.08
C GLU A 247 4.45 -1.19 26.11
N HIS A 248 3.73 -0.57 25.14
CA HIS A 248 2.26 -0.65 25.05
C HIS A 248 1.81 -0.88 23.61
N PRO A 249 1.73 -2.15 23.13
CA PRO A 249 1.01 -2.45 21.89
C PRO A 249 -0.49 -2.21 22.15
N THR A 250 -1.04 -1.18 21.49
CA THR A 250 -2.45 -0.83 21.30
C THR A 250 -3.42 -1.21 22.43
N GLY A 251 -3.94 -0.18 23.09
CA GLY A 251 -4.93 -0.31 24.15
C GLY A 251 -6.21 -0.99 23.72
N SER A 252 -6.54 -2.08 24.36
CA SER A 252 -7.91 -2.59 24.47
C SER A 252 -8.74 -1.66 25.32
N PRO A 253 -10.00 -1.33 24.98
CA PRO A 253 -10.90 -0.59 25.83
C PRO A 253 -11.29 -1.44 27.04
N GLY A 254 -11.18 -0.84 28.18
CA GLY A 254 -11.16 -1.38 29.51
C GLY A 254 -12.31 -2.28 29.95
N GLY A 255 -11.95 -3.19 30.81
CA GLY A 255 -12.84 -3.91 31.69
C GLY A 255 -12.02 -4.42 32.87
N GLY A 256 -12.14 -3.76 34.00
CA GLY A 256 -11.41 -4.08 35.20
C GLY A 256 -11.85 -5.36 35.91
N ASN A 257 -10.98 -5.99 36.58
CA ASN A 257 -11.01 -6.19 38.05
C ASN A 257 -9.82 -7.02 38.54
N PRO A 258 -9.38 -6.81 39.80
CA PRO A 258 -8.10 -7.30 40.30
C PRO A 258 -8.22 -8.61 41.03
N SER A 259 -7.12 -9.29 41.12
CA SER A 259 -6.59 -9.97 42.33
C SER A 259 -6.15 -11.41 42.14
N ARG A 260 -4.98 -11.63 42.70
CA ARG A 260 -4.36 -12.84 43.25
C ARG A 260 -3.50 -13.72 42.36
N GLY A 261 -2.24 -13.77 42.75
CA GLY A 261 -1.55 -15.00 43.05
C GLY A 261 -0.07 -14.99 42.70
N ASP A 262 0.71 -14.69 43.68
CA ASP A 262 2.12 -15.00 43.87
C ASP A 262 2.49 -16.40 43.39
N ALA A 263 3.55 -16.54 42.54
CA ALA A 263 4.47 -17.67 42.57
C ALA A 263 5.69 -17.48 41.64
N SER A 264 6.86 -17.30 42.24
CA SER A 264 8.14 -17.95 41.92
C SER A 264 8.84 -17.60 40.58
N ARG A 265 9.86 -16.79 40.74
CA ARG A 265 11.00 -16.52 39.85
C ARG A 265 11.93 -17.74 39.76
N PRO A 266 12.42 -18.16 38.61
CA PRO A 266 13.69 -18.88 38.50
C PRO A 266 14.86 -17.98 38.12
N ASP A 267 16.05 -18.36 38.60
CA ASP A 267 17.33 -17.66 38.54
C ASP A 267 17.91 -17.46 37.13
N PRO A 268 18.84 -16.49 36.98
CA PRO A 268 19.47 -16.19 35.67
C PRO A 268 20.62 -17.14 35.34
N LEU A 269 20.76 -17.47 34.04
CA LEU A 269 21.93 -18.17 33.50
C LEU A 269 23.02 -17.18 33.08
N PRO A 270 24.31 -17.64 33.03
CA PRO A 270 25.48 -16.76 33.05
C PRO A 270 25.89 -16.20 31.69
N ASP A 271 26.62 -15.07 31.78
CA ASP A 271 27.19 -14.27 30.70
C ASP A 271 28.08 -15.03 29.72
N GLU A 272 27.89 -14.78 28.42
CA GLU A 272 28.90 -15.01 27.39
C GLU A 272 29.52 -13.68 26.90
N PRO A 273 30.81 -13.68 26.52
CA PRO A 273 31.58 -12.45 26.35
C PRO A 273 31.37 -11.77 24.98
N ALA A 274 31.41 -10.45 25.01
CA ALA A 274 31.28 -9.56 23.85
C ALA A 274 32.44 -9.70 22.85
N PRO A 275 32.20 -9.60 21.53
CA PRO A 275 33.25 -9.42 20.55
C PRO A 275 33.68 -7.95 20.39
N SER A 276 34.99 -7.84 20.20
CA SER A 276 35.86 -6.69 20.02
C SER A 276 35.43 -5.69 18.93
N SER A 277 35.67 -4.44 19.27
CA SER A 277 35.65 -3.21 18.49
C SER A 277 36.14 -3.26 17.02
N ALA A 278 35.39 -2.65 16.11
CA ALA A 278 35.82 -2.15 14.81
C ALA A 278 35.64 -0.62 14.73
N PRO A 279 36.40 0.09 13.86
CA PRO A 279 36.81 1.48 14.07
C PRO A 279 35.80 2.52 13.59
N ASP A 280 35.91 3.70 14.21
CA ASP A 280 35.21 4.93 13.91
C ASP A 280 35.14 5.30 12.42
N GLY A 281 33.92 5.32 11.88
CA GLY A 281 33.56 6.08 10.71
C GLY A 281 32.56 7.16 11.14
N ALA A 282 32.97 8.41 11.16
CA ALA A 282 32.15 9.56 11.54
C ALA A 282 30.91 9.67 10.62
N ALA A 283 29.75 9.38 11.19
CA ALA A 283 28.48 9.65 10.53
C ALA A 283 28.21 11.17 10.50
N VAL A 284 28.09 11.73 9.31
CA VAL A 284 27.58 13.09 9.10
C VAL A 284 26.11 13.11 9.53
N PRO A 285 25.68 14.00 10.44
CA PRO A 285 24.28 14.09 10.83
C PRO A 285 23.44 14.53 9.62
N PRO A 286 22.25 13.93 9.41
CA PRO A 286 21.34 14.36 8.35
C PRO A 286 20.91 15.82 8.59
N ALA A 287 20.80 16.57 7.50
CA ALA A 287 20.29 17.94 7.53
C ALA A 287 18.90 18.00 8.15
N PRO A 288 18.55 19.07 8.89
CA PRO A 288 17.24 19.20 9.49
C PRO A 288 16.16 19.21 8.40
N VAL A 289 15.19 18.28 8.53
CA VAL A 289 14.01 18.22 7.69
C VAL A 289 13.18 19.47 7.96
N PRO A 290 12.77 20.25 6.93
CA PRO A 290 11.88 21.39 7.13
C PRO A 290 10.56 20.92 7.76
N ALA A 291 10.03 21.74 8.67
CA ALA A 291 8.77 21.47 9.34
C ALA A 291 7.62 21.34 8.32
N PRO A 292 6.68 20.42 8.52
CA PRO A 292 5.56 20.20 7.60
C PRO A 292 4.68 21.45 7.53
N ALA A 293 4.23 21.78 6.33
CA ALA A 293 3.17 22.78 6.14
C ALA A 293 1.86 22.20 6.73
N ASP A 294 1.50 22.65 7.93
CA ASP A 294 0.24 22.33 8.59
C ASP A 294 -0.91 22.95 7.77
N SER A 295 -1.59 22.19 6.92
CA SER A 295 -2.90 22.55 6.44
C SER A 295 -3.84 21.37 6.43
N PRO A 296 -4.78 21.35 7.42
CA PRO A 296 -5.89 20.40 7.44
C PRO A 296 -6.81 20.50 6.20
N ALA A 297 -6.75 21.59 5.46
CA ALA A 297 -7.50 21.80 4.23
C ALA A 297 -7.00 20.95 3.05
N ALA A 298 -5.71 20.65 2.96
CA ALA A 298 -5.12 20.04 1.77
C ALA A 298 -5.64 18.63 1.45
N ALA A 299 -5.95 17.82 2.47
CA ALA A 299 -6.48 16.47 2.23
C ALA A 299 -7.97 16.49 1.87
N GLN A 300 -8.77 17.40 2.47
CA GLN A 300 -10.19 17.53 2.12
C GLN A 300 -10.32 18.10 0.70
N ASP A 301 -9.54 19.12 0.36
CA ASP A 301 -9.50 19.67 -1.00
C ASP A 301 -9.07 18.61 -2.03
N LEU A 302 -8.16 17.69 -1.67
CA LEU A 302 -7.77 16.57 -2.54
C LEU A 302 -8.95 15.61 -2.78
N VAL A 303 -9.72 15.31 -1.75
CA VAL A 303 -10.89 14.43 -1.86
C VAL A 303 -11.95 15.07 -2.74
N ASP A 304 -12.29 16.34 -2.48
CA ASP A 304 -13.30 17.08 -3.26
C ASP A 304 -12.91 17.12 -4.75
N GLU A 305 -11.62 17.34 -5.06
CA GLU A 305 -11.10 17.32 -6.43
C GLU A 305 -11.16 15.92 -7.06
N LEU A 306 -10.85 14.87 -6.29
CA LEU A 306 -10.94 13.50 -6.76
C LEU A 306 -12.39 13.06 -7.00
N GLU A 307 -13.34 13.53 -6.21
CA GLU A 307 -14.77 13.32 -6.45
C GLU A 307 -15.24 14.01 -7.74
N GLU A 308 -14.75 15.24 -8.01
CA GLU A 308 -15.03 15.94 -9.27
C GLU A 308 -14.41 15.21 -10.48
N VAL A 309 -13.18 14.72 -10.36
CA VAL A 309 -12.52 13.93 -11.40
C VAL A 309 -13.29 12.63 -11.63
N TYR A 310 -13.69 11.97 -10.56
CA TYR A 310 -14.47 10.75 -10.61
C TYR A 310 -15.80 10.96 -11.32
N ALA A 311 -16.56 12.01 -10.94
CA ALA A 311 -17.79 12.39 -11.60
C ALA A 311 -17.59 12.76 -13.09
N ALA A 312 -16.49 13.42 -13.41
CA ALA A 312 -16.15 13.78 -14.79
C ALA A 312 -15.82 12.55 -15.65
N VAL A 313 -15.07 11.59 -15.12
CA VAL A 313 -14.68 10.35 -15.83
C VAL A 313 -15.88 9.43 -16.05
N LEU A 314 -16.83 9.41 -15.11
CA LEU A 314 -18.09 8.65 -15.25
C LEU A 314 -19.13 9.35 -16.13
N GLY A 315 -18.92 10.60 -16.54
CA GLY A 315 -19.91 11.38 -17.29
C GLY A 315 -21.03 11.93 -16.44
N LEU A 316 -20.88 11.95 -15.11
CA LEU A 316 -21.89 12.42 -14.12
C LEU A 316 -21.80 13.92 -13.85
N ARG A 317 -21.22 14.71 -14.76
CA ARG A 317 -21.08 16.16 -14.60
C ARG A 317 -22.44 16.83 -14.40
N GLY A 318 -22.67 17.33 -13.19
CA GLY A 318 -23.85 18.13 -12.83
C GLY A 318 -24.86 17.44 -11.92
N GLU A 319 -24.68 16.19 -11.55
CA GLU A 319 -25.46 15.54 -10.49
C GLU A 319 -24.69 15.65 -9.17
N LYS A 320 -25.34 16.22 -8.15
CA LYS A 320 -24.82 16.14 -6.78
C LYS A 320 -24.87 14.67 -6.36
N ILE A 321 -23.75 14.14 -6.02
CA ILE A 321 -23.64 12.84 -5.36
C ILE A 321 -23.97 13.08 -3.89
N ASP A 322 -25.21 12.70 -3.48
CA ASP A 322 -25.65 12.71 -2.10
C ASP A 322 -25.19 11.44 -1.37
#